data_7c5ee438240ff540f440702244e0b26d
#
_entry.id   7c5ee438240ff540f440702244e0b26d
#
_cell.length_a   1.000
_cell.length_b   1.000
_cell.length_c   1.000
_cell.angle_alpha   90.00
_cell.angle_beta   90.00
_cell.angle_gamma   90.00
#
_symmetry.space_group_name_H-M   'P 1'
#
loop_
_entity.id
_entity.type
_entity.pdbx_description
1 polymer ?
#
loop_
_entity_poly.entity_id
_entity_poly.type
_entity_poly.pdbx_seq_one_letter_code
_entity_poly.pdbx_strand_id
1 'polypeptide(L)'
;MGKAVKETRYCKVLRQAKIRDNDVAYGIEKIFVKDLNQEEIRFVYFKDTIRMEEQLVARPLDLPEDDLIRLMELSIKQNVFSKEFVGKLKDILDK
;
A
#
# COMPACT_ATOMS: atom_id res chain seq x y z
N MET A 1 -9.75 14.06 5.93
CA MET A 1 -9.60 13.53 5.44
C MET A 1 -9.93 13.36 4.52
N GLY A 2 -9.91 12.99 4.07
CA GLY A 2 -10.53 12.83 3.27
C GLY A 2 -10.59 12.54 1.89
N LYS A 3 -9.86 13.16 1.14
CA LYS A 3 -9.83 12.86 -0.28
C LYS A 3 -9.14 11.54 -0.55
N ALA A 4 -9.71 10.76 -1.46
CA ALA A 4 -9.06 9.58 -1.98
C ALA A 4 -7.81 9.99 -2.78
N VAL A 5 -6.73 9.22 -2.65
CA VAL A 5 -5.53 9.41 -3.44
C VAL A 5 -5.84 9.12 -4.91
N LYS A 6 -6.66 8.10 -5.14
CA LYS A 6 -7.02 7.66 -6.48
C LYS A 6 -8.35 6.92 -6.39
N GLU A 7 -9.14 7.02 -7.44
CA GLU A 7 -10.43 6.34 -7.45
C GLU A 7 -10.69 5.70 -8.80
N THR A 8 -11.23 4.47 -8.78
CA THR A 8 -11.76 3.79 -9.94
C THR A 8 -13.20 3.40 -9.64
N ARG A 9 -13.88 2.77 -10.61
CA ARG A 9 -15.25 2.32 -10.37
C ARG A 9 -15.32 1.19 -9.34
N TYR A 10 -14.19 0.53 -9.04
CA TYR A 10 -14.15 -0.62 -8.12
C TYR A 10 -13.70 -0.23 -6.74
N CYS A 11 -12.79 0.72 -6.61
CA CYS A 11 -12.25 1.07 -5.30
C CYS A 11 -11.72 2.50 -5.25
N LYS A 12 -11.53 2.98 -4.01
CA LYS A 12 -10.85 4.24 -3.73
C LYS A 12 -9.56 3.92 -2.98
N VAL A 13 -8.47 4.56 -3.36
CA VAL A 13 -7.23 4.48 -2.60
C VAL A 13 -7.26 5.61 -1.58
N LEU A 14 -7.36 5.25 -0.30
CA LEU A 14 -7.52 6.22 0.78
C LEU A 14 -6.18 6.71 1.31
N ARG A 15 -5.20 5.81 1.43
CA ARG A 15 -3.85 6.10 1.91
C ARG A 15 -2.88 5.26 1.12
N GLN A 16 -1.67 5.75 0.97
CA GLN A 16 -0.65 5.03 0.22
C GLN A 16 0.72 5.29 0.83
N ALA A 17 1.51 4.25 1.01
CA ALA A 17 2.93 4.32 1.29
C ALA A 17 3.64 3.67 0.11
N LYS A 18 4.58 4.39 -0.49
CA LYS A 18 5.21 3.94 -1.73
C LYS A 18 6.70 4.22 -1.68
N ILE A 19 7.49 3.27 -2.12
CA ILE A 19 8.95 3.40 -2.25
C ILE A 19 9.28 3.21 -3.72
N ARG A 20 10.05 4.15 -4.26
CA ARG A 20 10.49 4.07 -5.64
C ARG A 20 11.94 3.64 -5.70
N ASP A 21 12.26 2.74 -6.63
CA ASP A 21 13.60 2.23 -6.84
C ASP A 21 13.84 2.13 -8.35
N ASN A 22 14.54 3.14 -8.89
CA ASN A 22 14.81 3.26 -10.34
C ASN A 22 13.51 3.32 -11.15
N ASP A 23 13.26 2.31 -11.98
CA ASP A 23 12.09 2.31 -12.87
C ASP A 23 10.91 1.53 -12.30
N VAL A 24 10.99 1.14 -11.04
CA VAL A 24 9.91 0.44 -10.37
C VAL A 24 9.53 1.16 -9.08
N ALA A 25 8.32 0.91 -8.61
CA ALA A 25 7.87 1.37 -7.32
C ALA A 25 7.00 0.29 -6.70
N TYR A 26 6.98 0.22 -5.38
CA TYR A 26 6.15 -0.75 -4.69
C TYR A 26 5.56 -0.09 -3.46
N GLY A 27 4.41 -0.57 -3.05
CA GLY A 27 3.72 0.10 -1.97
C GLY A 27 2.69 -0.74 -1.26
N ILE A 28 2.17 -0.16 -0.20
CA ILE A 28 1.03 -0.67 0.55
C ILE A 28 -0.02 0.42 0.56
N GLU A 29 -1.25 0.05 0.27
CA GLU A 29 -2.35 0.99 0.19
C GLU A 29 -3.49 0.56 1.09
N LYS A 30 -4.16 1.55 1.68
CA LYS A 30 -5.48 1.32 2.26
C LYS A 30 -6.49 1.69 1.18
N ILE A 31 -7.34 0.74 0.83
CA ILE A 31 -8.36 0.95 -0.19
C ILE A 31 -9.74 0.73 0.38
N PHE A 32 -10.73 1.38 -0.22
CA PHE A 32 -12.13 1.10 0.05
C PHE A 32 -12.70 0.36 -1.14
N VAL A 33 -13.14 -0.88 -0.92
CA VAL A 33 -13.70 -1.72 -1.96
C VAL A 33 -15.20 -1.48 -2.04
N LYS A 34 -15.65 -0.85 -3.12
CA LYS A 34 -17.02 -0.35 -3.23
C LYS A 34 -18.07 -1.47 -3.15
N ASP A 35 -17.83 -2.57 -3.86
CA ASP A 35 -18.78 -3.68 -3.87
C ASP A 35 -18.93 -4.35 -2.51
N LEU A 36 -17.88 -4.35 -1.72
CA LEU A 36 -17.88 -4.97 -0.39
C LEU A 36 -18.20 -3.98 0.71
N ASN A 37 -18.17 -2.68 0.38
CA ASN A 37 -18.38 -1.61 1.36
C ASN A 37 -17.44 -1.77 2.55
N GLN A 38 -16.15 -2.08 2.28
CA GLN A 38 -15.18 -2.27 3.35
C GLN A 38 -13.79 -1.82 2.94
N GLU A 39 -12.99 -1.47 3.94
CA GLU A 39 -11.59 -1.11 3.74
C GLU A 39 -10.73 -2.36 3.76
N GLU A 40 -9.71 -2.36 2.90
CA GLU A 40 -8.76 -3.46 2.81
C GLU A 40 -7.36 -2.91 2.59
N ILE A 41 -6.36 -3.74 2.86
CA ILE A 41 -4.96 -3.43 2.58
C ILE A 41 -4.58 -4.14 1.29
N ARG A 42 -3.93 -3.39 0.41
CA ARG A 42 -3.49 -3.91 -0.88
C ARG A 42 -1.99 -3.67 -1.06
N PHE A 43 -1.27 -4.69 -1.49
CA PHE A 43 0.12 -4.57 -1.89
C PHE A 43 0.16 -4.29 -3.38
N VAL A 44 0.97 -3.32 -3.82
CA VAL A 44 0.99 -2.89 -5.20
C VAL A 44 2.42 -2.79 -5.72
N TYR A 45 2.55 -2.98 -7.03
CA TYR A 45 3.81 -2.89 -7.73
C TYR A 45 3.57 -2.08 -9.00
N PHE A 46 4.44 -1.11 -9.25
CA PHE A 46 4.37 -0.24 -10.42
C PHE A 46 5.66 -0.30 -11.18
N LYS A 47 5.58 -0.12 -12.49
CA LYS A 47 6.76 -0.09 -13.33
C LYS A 47 6.61 1.04 -14.36
N ASP A 48 7.71 1.75 -14.60
CA ASP A 48 7.73 2.72 -15.67
C ASP A 48 7.71 1.99 -17.01
N THR A 49 6.91 2.52 -17.94
CA THR A 49 6.84 2.00 -19.29
C THR A 49 7.09 3.14 -20.25
N ILE A 50 7.23 2.81 -21.52
CA ILE A 50 7.39 3.83 -22.55
C ILE A 50 6.20 4.78 -22.56
N ARG A 51 5.01 4.27 -22.21
CA ARG A 51 3.78 5.04 -22.30
C ARG A 51 3.44 5.82 -21.05
N MET A 52 3.88 5.35 -19.88
CA MET A 52 3.52 6.03 -18.65
C MET A 52 4.48 5.66 -17.52
N GLU A 53 4.67 6.62 -16.62
CA GLU A 53 5.37 6.36 -15.38
C GLU A 53 4.46 5.61 -14.43
N GLU A 54 5.04 4.71 -13.67
CA GLU A 54 4.35 3.97 -12.60
C GLU A 54 3.06 3.33 -13.06
N GLN A 55 3.14 2.54 -14.11
CA GLN A 55 2.01 1.72 -14.53
C GLN A 55 1.84 0.55 -13.56
N LEU A 56 0.63 0.36 -13.06
CA LEU A 56 0.32 -0.73 -12.15
C LEU A 56 0.58 -2.08 -12.83
N VAL A 57 1.28 -2.97 -12.13
CA VAL A 57 1.60 -4.30 -12.61
C VAL A 57 0.74 -5.31 -11.85
N ALA A 58 -0.02 -6.12 -12.60
CA ALA A 58 -0.97 -7.07 -12.01
C ALA A 58 -0.27 -8.42 -11.81
N ARG A 59 0.64 -8.49 -10.84
CA ARG A 59 1.31 -9.73 -10.48
C ARG A 59 1.83 -9.62 -9.05
N PRO A 60 2.22 -10.75 -8.42
CA PRO A 60 2.68 -10.71 -7.03
C PRO A 60 3.87 -9.77 -6.84
N LEU A 61 3.89 -9.14 -5.68
CA LEU A 61 5.00 -8.28 -5.27
C LEU A 61 5.94 -9.11 -4.39
N ASP A 62 7.18 -9.25 -4.86
CA ASP A 62 8.22 -9.96 -4.12
C ASP A 62 9.22 -8.94 -3.60
N LEU A 63 9.56 -9.00 -2.31
CA LEU A 63 10.49 -8.08 -1.68
C LEU A 63 11.44 -8.82 -0.76
N PRO A 64 12.71 -8.39 -0.69
CA PRO A 64 13.56 -8.80 0.41
C PRO A 64 12.98 -8.32 1.74
N GLU A 65 13.32 -9.02 2.82
CA GLU A 65 12.78 -8.68 4.14
C GLU A 65 13.13 -7.25 4.55
N ASP A 66 14.34 -6.79 4.24
CA ASP A 66 14.75 -5.42 4.60
C ASP A 66 13.87 -4.37 3.91
N ASP A 67 13.51 -4.61 2.66
CA ASP A 67 12.63 -3.70 1.94
C ASP A 67 11.21 -3.73 2.49
N LEU A 68 10.76 -4.91 2.89
CA LEU A 68 9.44 -5.05 3.51
C LEU A 68 9.37 -4.27 4.83
N ILE A 69 10.42 -4.36 5.66
CA ILE A 69 10.48 -3.61 6.92
C ILE A 69 10.41 -2.12 6.66
N ARG A 70 11.17 -1.62 5.67
CA ARG A 70 11.12 -0.19 5.33
C ARG A 70 9.74 0.23 4.86
N LEU A 71 9.09 -0.61 4.06
CA LEU A 71 7.75 -0.32 3.56
C LEU A 71 6.72 -0.33 4.69
N MET A 72 6.86 -1.27 5.63
CA MET A 72 6.00 -1.34 6.80
C MET A 72 6.15 -0.09 7.66
N GLU A 73 7.39 0.34 7.90
CA GLU A 73 7.64 1.55 8.67
C GLU A 73 7.01 2.77 8.01
N LEU A 74 7.18 2.90 6.71
CA LEU A 74 6.59 4.00 5.95
C LEU A 74 5.06 3.94 6.01
N SER A 75 4.50 2.74 5.93
CA SER A 75 3.05 2.55 6.00
C SER A 75 2.48 2.99 7.34
N ILE A 76 3.21 2.76 8.42
CA ILE A 76 2.82 3.25 9.75
C ILE A 76 2.88 4.77 9.77
N LYS A 77 3.97 5.36 9.28
CA LYS A 77 4.15 6.81 9.27
C LYS A 77 3.09 7.52 8.42
N GLN A 78 2.69 6.90 7.32
CA GLN A 78 1.70 7.48 6.40
C GLN A 78 0.26 7.15 6.78
N ASN A 79 0.06 6.50 7.91
CA ASN A 79 -1.27 6.14 8.43
C ASN A 79 -2.05 5.24 7.45
N VAL A 80 -1.34 4.39 6.73
CA VAL A 80 -1.96 3.36 5.89
C VAL A 80 -2.63 2.33 6.80
N PHE A 81 -1.94 1.95 7.88
CA PHE A 81 -2.46 1.02 8.87
C PHE A 81 -3.18 1.79 9.99
N SER A 82 -4.29 1.23 10.46
CA SER A 82 -4.98 1.82 11.59
C SER A 82 -4.17 1.64 12.87
N LYS A 83 -4.44 2.48 13.87
CA LYS A 83 -3.79 2.36 15.18
C LYS A 83 -4.12 1.01 15.82
N GLU A 84 -5.33 0.53 15.62
CA GLU A 84 -5.75 -0.76 16.13
C GLU A 84 -4.90 -1.90 15.54
N PHE A 85 -4.68 -1.86 14.23
CA PHE A 85 -3.85 -2.87 13.56
C PHE A 85 -2.42 -2.81 14.08
N VAL A 86 -1.86 -1.60 14.21
CA VAL A 86 -0.48 -1.44 14.69
C VAL A 86 -0.35 -1.97 16.12
N GLY A 87 -1.35 -1.71 16.98
CA GLY A 87 -1.37 -2.23 18.34
C GLY A 87 -1.38 -3.75 18.39
N LYS A 88 -2.19 -4.38 17.55
CA LYS A 88 -2.25 -5.84 17.47
C LYS A 88 -0.93 -6.42 16.97
N LEU A 89 -0.33 -5.77 15.98
CA LEU A 89 0.97 -6.20 15.45
C LEU A 89 2.04 -6.12 16.53
N LYS A 90 2.06 -5.03 17.30
CA LYS A 90 3.00 -4.88 18.39
C LYS A 90 2.84 -6.00 19.41
N ASP A 91 1.59 -6.33 19.77
CA ASP A 91 1.32 -7.42 20.73
C ASP A 91 1.87 -8.76 20.23
N ILE A 92 1.74 -9.02 18.94
CA ILE A 92 2.28 -10.25 18.35
C ILE A 92 3.80 -10.29 18.49
N LEU A 93 4.45 -9.16 18.22
CA LEU A 93 5.91 -9.08 18.24
C LEU A 93 6.48 -9.15 19.65
N ASP A 94 5.71 -8.73 20.64
CA ASP A 94 6.14 -8.70 22.04
C ASP A 94 5.91 -10.05 22.76
N LYS A 95 5.41 -11.04 22.09
CA LYS A 95 5.17 -12.37 22.71
C LYS A 95 6.45 -13.19 22.84
#